data_a520c5f01f5482e9e44224a75d6636c6
#
_entry.id   a520c5f01f5482e9e44224a75d6636c6
#
_cell.length_a   1.000
_cell.length_b   1.000
_cell.length_c   1.000
_cell.angle_alpha   90.00
_cell.angle_beta   90.00
_cell.angle_gamma   90.00
#
_symmetry.space_group_name_H-M   'P 1'
#
loop_
_entity.id
_entity.type
_entity.pdbx_description
1 polymer ?
#
loop_
_entity_poly.entity_id
_entity_poly.type
_entity_poly.pdbx_seq_one_letter_code
_entity_poly.pdbx_strand_id
1 'polypeptide(L)'
;MPAGEITHPSRTEEVFLLTALRTAALRTDGRKLHQARSVSVEFSERLGWCQVHVGDTIAIASVNATLCEPRNDRPYEGIVQVHANLTPMAGVEYDTGGVHGATESREREALFERLLERAVRHSEAVDREALCVLSGKVAWCVDVSVHILADQGAAMDAAVLASMLALRQYRRPEVTVENGQVTVHSPDERVPVPLALHHVPLCVSYCLLYTS
;
A
#
# COMPACT_ATOMS: atom_id res chain seq x y z
N MET A 1 -24.70 -18.18 -5.51
CA MET A 1 -24.30 -17.38 -6.67
C MET A 1 -22.89 -17.80 -7.03
N PRO A 2 -22.54 -18.03 -8.30
CA PRO A 2 -21.18 -18.38 -8.66
C PRO A 2 -20.26 -17.19 -8.33
N ALA A 3 -19.29 -17.45 -7.47
CA ALA A 3 -18.27 -16.49 -7.14
C ALA A 3 -17.36 -16.28 -8.35
N GLY A 4 -17.03 -15.05 -8.68
CA GLY A 4 -15.91 -14.73 -9.56
C GLY A 4 -16.23 -14.17 -10.94
N GLU A 5 -17.48 -13.87 -11.28
CA GLU A 5 -17.71 -13.04 -12.47
C GLU A 5 -17.35 -11.59 -12.12
N ILE A 6 -16.31 -11.08 -12.80
CA ILE A 6 -16.11 -9.64 -12.90
C ILE A 6 -17.44 -9.10 -13.41
N THR A 7 -18.17 -8.39 -12.55
CA THR A 7 -19.44 -7.78 -12.95
C THR A 7 -19.12 -6.64 -13.92
N HIS A 8 -19.02 -7.01 -15.20
CA HIS A 8 -19.02 -6.00 -16.24
C HIS A 8 -20.30 -5.20 -16.10
N PRO A 9 -20.23 -3.86 -16.16
CA PRO A 9 -21.45 -3.05 -16.11
C PRO A 9 -22.41 -3.52 -17.18
N SER A 10 -23.68 -3.58 -16.85
CA SER A 10 -24.71 -3.95 -17.82
C SER A 10 -24.70 -2.94 -18.98
N ARG A 11 -25.09 -3.38 -20.16
CA ARG A 11 -25.16 -2.50 -21.34
C ARG A 11 -25.99 -1.23 -21.08
N THR A 12 -26.99 -1.32 -20.22
CA THR A 12 -27.83 -0.20 -19.82
C THR A 12 -27.07 0.80 -18.93
N GLU A 13 -26.29 0.30 -17.99
CA GLU A 13 -25.41 1.12 -17.14
C GLU A 13 -24.32 1.80 -17.94
N GLU A 14 -23.73 1.09 -18.89
CA GLU A 14 -22.72 1.65 -19.79
C GLU A 14 -23.29 2.79 -20.64
N VAL A 15 -24.46 2.59 -21.25
CA VAL A 15 -25.14 3.63 -22.04
C VAL A 15 -25.52 4.82 -21.15
N PHE A 16 -26.02 4.57 -19.94
CA PHE A 16 -26.34 5.63 -18.97
C PHE A 16 -25.07 6.44 -18.61
N LEU A 17 -23.99 5.77 -18.25
CA LEU A 17 -22.71 6.40 -17.92
C LEU A 17 -22.20 7.27 -19.08
N LEU A 18 -22.16 6.74 -20.29
CA LEU A 18 -21.70 7.46 -21.47
C LEU A 18 -22.61 8.67 -21.79
N THR A 19 -23.91 8.53 -21.59
CA THR A 19 -24.85 9.63 -21.79
C THR A 19 -24.64 10.71 -20.73
N ALA A 20 -24.49 10.35 -19.46
CA ALA A 20 -24.24 11.31 -18.37
C ALA A 20 -22.91 12.06 -18.59
N LEU A 21 -21.86 11.37 -19.03
CA LEU A 21 -20.58 11.98 -19.34
C LEU A 21 -20.65 12.95 -20.54
N ARG A 22 -21.40 12.59 -21.59
CA ARG A 22 -21.53 13.43 -22.80
C ARG A 22 -22.42 14.66 -22.59
N THR A 23 -23.53 14.50 -21.84
CA THR A 23 -24.54 15.57 -21.67
C THR A 23 -24.23 16.48 -20.50
N ALA A 24 -23.86 15.91 -19.35
CA ALA A 24 -23.68 16.63 -18.10
C ALA A 24 -22.23 16.77 -17.65
N ALA A 25 -21.27 16.06 -18.30
CA ALA A 25 -19.88 15.96 -17.86
C ALA A 25 -19.74 15.49 -16.39
N LEU A 26 -20.68 14.65 -15.94
CA LEU A 26 -20.75 14.11 -14.59
C LEU A 26 -20.47 12.61 -14.59
N ARG A 27 -19.81 12.14 -13.55
CA ARG A 27 -19.63 10.72 -13.26
C ARG A 27 -20.86 10.16 -12.54
N THR A 28 -20.94 8.84 -12.35
CA THR A 28 -22.04 8.17 -11.63
C THR A 28 -22.20 8.63 -10.19
N ASP A 29 -21.10 9.04 -9.56
CA ASP A 29 -21.06 9.59 -8.19
C ASP A 29 -21.30 11.11 -8.12
N GLY A 30 -21.72 11.73 -9.21
CA GLY A 30 -22.02 13.17 -9.29
C GLY A 30 -20.80 14.09 -9.38
N ARG A 31 -19.58 13.57 -9.38
CA ARG A 31 -18.37 14.38 -9.52
C ARG A 31 -18.14 14.82 -10.97
N LYS A 32 -17.52 15.97 -11.13
CA LYS A 32 -17.02 16.42 -12.43
C LYS A 32 -15.85 15.54 -12.90
N LEU A 33 -15.56 15.54 -14.20
CA LEU A 33 -14.51 14.71 -14.80
C LEU A 33 -13.13 14.86 -14.15
N HIS A 34 -12.76 16.10 -13.81
CA HIS A 34 -11.45 16.40 -13.20
C HIS A 34 -11.50 16.55 -11.67
N GLN A 35 -12.64 16.27 -11.05
CA GLN A 35 -12.78 16.34 -9.61
C GLN A 35 -12.24 15.07 -8.97
N ALA A 36 -11.20 15.21 -8.14
CA ALA A 36 -10.68 14.12 -7.32
C ALA A 36 -11.67 13.72 -6.24
N ARG A 37 -11.54 12.49 -5.72
CA ARG A 37 -12.26 12.05 -4.53
C ARG A 37 -11.72 12.79 -3.30
N SER A 38 -12.54 12.92 -2.27
CA SER A 38 -12.08 13.40 -0.97
C SER A 38 -11.09 12.42 -0.38
N VAL A 39 -10.01 12.95 0.20
CA VAL A 39 -9.01 12.14 0.89
C VAL A 39 -9.05 12.54 2.36
N SER A 40 -9.21 11.56 3.23
CA SER A 40 -9.04 11.73 4.67
C SER A 40 -8.06 10.69 5.20
N VAL A 41 -7.33 11.07 6.24
CA VAL A 41 -6.25 10.26 6.81
C VAL A 41 -6.43 10.21 8.31
N GLU A 42 -6.35 9.00 8.85
CA GLU A 42 -6.39 8.76 10.29
C GLU A 42 -5.10 8.07 10.73
N PHE A 43 -4.52 8.57 11.80
CA PHE A 43 -3.34 8.00 12.42
C PHE A 43 -3.70 7.41 13.77
N SER A 44 -3.11 6.25 14.08
CA SER A 44 -3.21 5.67 15.42
C SER A 44 -2.16 6.28 16.35
N GLU A 45 -2.35 6.09 17.66
CA GLU A 45 -1.31 6.36 18.67
C GLU A 45 -0.07 5.48 18.45
N ARG A 46 -0.25 4.30 17.86
CA ARG A 46 0.85 3.43 17.44
C ARG A 46 1.54 4.03 16.20
N LEU A 47 2.80 4.37 16.34
CA LEU A 47 3.62 4.86 15.24
C LEU A 47 3.74 3.81 14.11
N GLY A 48 3.63 4.28 12.88
CA GLY A 48 3.68 3.41 11.70
C GLY A 48 2.35 2.75 11.33
N TRP A 49 1.23 3.21 11.87
CA TRP A 49 -0.09 2.78 11.44
C TRP A 49 -0.88 3.95 10.88
N CYS A 50 -1.45 3.76 9.72
CA CYS A 50 -2.21 4.79 9.02
C CYS A 50 -3.40 4.18 8.30
N GLN A 51 -4.55 4.82 8.41
CA GLN A 51 -5.75 4.51 7.63
C GLN A 51 -6.05 5.67 6.69
N VAL A 52 -6.26 5.35 5.43
CA VAL A 52 -6.54 6.32 4.37
C VAL A 52 -7.88 6.01 3.74
N HIS A 53 -8.70 7.04 3.62
CA HIS A 53 -9.95 7.00 2.88
C HIS A 53 -9.80 7.83 1.61
N VAL A 54 -10.08 7.23 0.48
CA VAL A 54 -10.18 7.89 -0.83
C VAL A 54 -11.62 7.76 -1.33
N GLY A 55 -12.46 8.70 -0.94
CA GLY A 55 -13.91 8.54 -1.03
C GLY A 55 -14.36 7.38 -0.12
N ASP A 56 -15.02 6.37 -0.71
CA ASP A 56 -15.48 5.19 0.00
C ASP A 56 -14.46 4.03 0.01
N THR A 57 -13.32 4.20 -0.66
CA THR A 57 -12.23 3.22 -0.64
C THR A 57 -11.38 3.41 0.61
N ILE A 58 -11.15 2.33 1.36
CA ILE A 58 -10.45 2.34 2.64
C ILE A 58 -9.23 1.42 2.58
N ALA A 59 -8.05 1.98 2.83
CA ALA A 59 -6.80 1.25 2.95
C ALA A 59 -6.15 1.50 4.30
N ILE A 60 -5.63 0.44 4.92
CA ILE A 60 -4.83 0.51 6.15
C ILE A 60 -3.42 0.06 5.82
N ALA A 61 -2.43 0.80 6.31
CA ALA A 61 -1.05 0.39 6.25
C ALA A 61 -0.45 0.32 7.67
N SER A 62 0.35 -0.71 7.90
CA SER A 62 1.14 -0.86 9.11
C SER A 62 2.59 -1.15 8.76
N VAL A 63 3.50 -0.52 9.50
CA VAL A 63 4.95 -0.67 9.31
C VAL A 63 5.56 -1.23 10.58
N ASN A 64 6.37 -2.26 10.42
CA ASN A 64 7.20 -2.82 11.47
C ASN A 64 8.66 -2.90 10.97
N ALA A 65 9.60 -2.88 11.89
CA ALA A 65 11.00 -3.10 11.56
C ALA A 65 11.61 -4.12 12.53
N THR A 66 12.35 -5.06 11.97
CA THR A 66 13.08 -6.10 12.69
C THR A 66 14.53 -6.11 12.23
N LEU A 67 15.42 -6.57 13.09
CA LEU A 67 16.83 -6.78 12.70
C LEU A 67 16.95 -8.11 11.96
N CYS A 68 17.67 -8.10 10.85
CA CYS A 68 17.92 -9.27 10.03
C CYS A 68 19.35 -9.27 9.48
N GLU A 69 19.78 -10.38 8.91
CA GLU A 69 21.00 -10.43 8.11
C GLU A 69 20.74 -9.79 6.74
N PRO A 70 21.64 -8.89 6.28
CA PRO A 70 21.53 -8.32 4.94
C PRO A 70 21.74 -9.40 3.88
N ARG A 71 21.29 -9.11 2.65
CA ARG A 71 21.52 -10.03 1.52
C ARG A 71 23.01 -10.09 1.17
N ASN A 72 23.50 -11.27 0.80
CA ASN A 72 24.90 -11.48 0.43
C ASN A 72 25.35 -10.65 -0.79
N ASP A 73 24.42 -10.38 -1.71
CA ASP A 73 24.65 -9.55 -2.89
C ASP A 73 24.73 -8.06 -2.58
N ARG A 74 24.09 -7.64 -1.46
CA ARG A 74 23.99 -6.23 -1.02
C ARG A 74 24.22 -6.09 0.48
N PRO A 75 25.45 -6.27 0.96
CA PRO A 75 25.75 -6.31 2.40
C PRO A 75 25.63 -4.95 3.09
N TYR A 76 25.48 -3.86 2.35
CA TYR A 76 25.37 -2.48 2.86
C TYR A 76 23.96 -1.94 2.85
N GLU A 77 22.99 -2.72 2.39
CA GLU A 77 21.60 -2.28 2.31
C GLU A 77 20.71 -3.05 3.29
N GLY A 78 19.74 -2.37 3.87
CA GLY A 78 18.63 -3.02 4.57
C GLY A 78 17.59 -3.60 3.61
N ILE A 79 16.64 -4.29 4.16
CA ILE A 79 15.58 -4.97 3.42
C ILE A 79 14.28 -4.19 3.60
N VAL A 80 13.57 -3.94 2.51
CA VAL A 80 12.20 -3.41 2.54
C VAL A 80 11.31 -4.47 1.89
N GLN A 81 10.33 -4.94 2.65
CA GLN A 81 9.31 -5.88 2.18
C GLN A 81 7.96 -5.17 2.17
N VAL A 82 7.15 -5.47 1.18
CA VAL A 82 5.83 -4.88 1.04
C VAL A 82 4.86 -6.03 0.81
N HIS A 83 3.85 -6.11 1.65
CA HIS A 83 2.80 -7.11 1.56
C HIS A 83 1.46 -6.42 1.41
N ALA A 84 0.65 -6.93 0.52
CA ALA A 84 -0.71 -6.46 0.32
C ALA A 84 -1.70 -7.59 0.56
N ASN A 85 -2.77 -7.29 1.26
CA ASN A 85 -3.84 -8.24 1.53
C ASN A 85 -5.17 -7.63 1.06
N LEU A 86 -5.79 -8.31 0.10
CA LEU A 86 -7.11 -7.99 -0.42
C LEU A 86 -8.13 -8.87 0.29
N THR A 87 -8.74 -8.33 1.34
CA THR A 87 -9.70 -9.08 2.14
C THR A 87 -11.05 -9.25 1.41
N PRO A 88 -11.80 -10.32 1.65
CA PRO A 88 -13.18 -10.45 1.13
C PRO A 88 -14.11 -9.32 1.56
N MET A 89 -13.75 -8.58 2.62
CA MET A 89 -14.48 -7.38 3.05
C MET A 89 -14.38 -6.23 2.05
N ALA A 90 -13.30 -6.19 1.28
CA ALA A 90 -13.04 -5.11 0.33
C ALA A 90 -14.05 -5.07 -0.82
N GLY A 91 -14.60 -6.22 -1.20
CA GLY A 91 -15.62 -6.33 -2.23
C GLY A 91 -15.95 -7.77 -2.56
N VAL A 92 -17.09 -7.98 -3.21
CA VAL A 92 -17.55 -9.32 -3.65
C VAL A 92 -16.55 -9.97 -4.61
N GLU A 93 -15.77 -9.16 -5.32
CA GLU A 93 -14.76 -9.61 -6.27
C GLU A 93 -13.57 -10.34 -5.63
N TYR A 94 -13.38 -10.11 -4.32
CA TYR A 94 -12.30 -10.70 -3.52
C TYR A 94 -12.76 -11.93 -2.71
N ASP A 95 -14.03 -12.31 -2.85
CA ASP A 95 -14.54 -13.51 -2.18
C ASP A 95 -13.99 -14.77 -2.84
N THR A 96 -13.31 -15.59 -2.03
CA THR A 96 -12.66 -16.83 -2.46
C THR A 96 -13.62 -18.03 -2.49
N GLY A 97 -14.92 -17.80 -2.50
CA GLY A 97 -15.95 -18.85 -2.45
C GLY A 97 -15.92 -19.81 -3.64
N GLY A 98 -15.02 -20.80 -3.58
CA GLY A 98 -14.89 -21.87 -4.58
C GLY A 98 -13.45 -22.10 -5.02
N VAL A 99 -13.18 -23.28 -5.61
CA VAL A 99 -11.81 -23.69 -6.03
C VAL A 99 -11.24 -22.77 -7.12
N HIS A 100 -12.06 -22.29 -8.02
CA HIS A 100 -11.64 -21.36 -9.10
C HIS A 100 -11.49 -19.93 -8.60
N GLY A 101 -12.39 -19.45 -7.74
CA GLY A 101 -12.31 -18.10 -7.17
C GLY A 101 -11.07 -17.89 -6.30
N ALA A 102 -10.63 -18.92 -5.57
CA ALA A 102 -9.41 -18.85 -4.76
C ALA A 102 -8.14 -18.63 -5.58
N THR A 103 -8.07 -19.15 -6.80
CA THR A 103 -6.90 -18.97 -7.68
C THR A 103 -6.87 -17.56 -8.26
N GLU A 104 -7.99 -17.08 -8.79
CA GLU A 104 -8.10 -15.74 -9.34
C GLU A 104 -7.86 -14.64 -8.28
N SER A 105 -8.40 -14.84 -7.07
CA SER A 105 -8.18 -13.90 -5.97
C SER A 105 -6.71 -13.81 -5.58
N ARG A 106 -6.00 -14.94 -5.51
CA ARG A 106 -4.56 -14.97 -5.24
C ARG A 106 -3.74 -14.31 -6.36
N GLU A 107 -4.13 -14.51 -7.61
CA GLU A 107 -3.45 -13.86 -8.74
C GLU A 107 -3.63 -12.35 -8.71
N ARG A 108 -4.83 -11.87 -8.38
CA ARG A 108 -5.12 -10.44 -8.21
C ARG A 108 -4.33 -9.84 -7.04
N GLU A 109 -4.32 -10.53 -5.90
CA GLU A 109 -3.54 -10.13 -4.72
C GLU A 109 -2.04 -10.06 -5.04
N ALA A 110 -1.49 -11.08 -5.69
CA ALA A 110 -0.09 -11.10 -6.11
C ALA A 110 0.23 -9.99 -7.12
N LEU A 111 -0.67 -9.70 -8.06
CA LEU A 111 -0.51 -8.59 -8.99
C LEU A 111 -0.54 -7.25 -8.26
N PHE A 112 -1.48 -7.07 -7.34
CA PHE A 112 -1.62 -5.85 -6.55
C PHE A 112 -0.37 -5.62 -5.68
N GLU A 113 0.10 -6.66 -4.98
CA GLU A 113 1.32 -6.63 -4.17
C GLU A 113 2.54 -6.25 -5.01
N ARG A 114 2.70 -6.85 -6.19
CA ARG A 114 3.79 -6.54 -7.12
C ARG A 114 3.78 -5.10 -7.61
N LEU A 115 2.59 -4.54 -7.88
CA LEU A 115 2.45 -3.15 -8.29
C LEU A 115 2.77 -2.19 -7.13
N LEU A 116 2.31 -2.54 -5.92
CA LEU A 116 2.60 -1.78 -4.71
C LEU A 116 4.10 -1.83 -4.37
N GLU A 117 4.72 -3.01 -4.45
CA GLU A 117 6.16 -3.18 -4.28
C GLU A 117 6.94 -2.34 -5.29
N ARG A 118 6.49 -2.29 -6.54
CA ARG A 118 7.09 -1.44 -7.56
C ARG A 118 7.00 0.04 -7.22
N ALA A 119 5.86 0.49 -6.68
CA ALA A 119 5.65 1.88 -6.30
C ALA A 119 6.48 2.30 -5.07
N VAL A 120 6.63 1.42 -4.08
CA VAL A 120 7.27 1.75 -2.80
C VAL A 120 8.76 1.37 -2.78
N ARG A 121 9.08 0.12 -3.17
CA ARG A 121 10.44 -0.42 -3.07
C ARG A 121 11.30 -0.10 -4.29
N HIS A 122 10.78 -0.32 -5.51
CA HIS A 122 11.56 -0.12 -6.73
C HIS A 122 11.74 1.35 -7.10
N SER A 123 10.91 2.23 -6.54
CA SER A 123 11.10 3.68 -6.67
C SER A 123 12.25 4.21 -5.81
N GLU A 124 12.82 3.38 -4.91
CA GLU A 124 13.83 3.81 -3.94
C GLU A 124 13.36 4.93 -3.01
N ALA A 125 12.05 4.90 -2.67
CA ALA A 125 11.46 5.89 -1.78
C ALA A 125 12.09 5.86 -0.37
N VAL A 126 12.45 4.65 0.11
CA VAL A 126 13.14 4.42 1.39
C VAL A 126 14.63 4.30 1.15
N ASP A 127 15.42 5.05 1.90
CA ASP A 127 16.89 4.93 1.91
C ASP A 127 17.29 3.60 2.57
N ARG A 128 17.69 2.64 1.74
CA ARG A 128 18.09 1.31 2.19
C ARG A 128 19.49 1.27 2.80
N GLU A 129 20.36 2.20 2.43
CA GLU A 129 21.70 2.29 3.02
C GLU A 129 21.60 2.77 4.47
N ALA A 130 20.72 3.70 4.77
CA ALA A 130 20.44 4.16 6.13
C ALA A 130 19.85 3.08 7.05
N LEU A 131 19.36 1.97 6.49
CA LEU A 131 18.90 0.81 7.26
C LEU A 131 20.02 -0.17 7.62
N CYS A 132 21.22 -0.01 7.11
CA CYS A 132 22.36 -0.84 7.49
C CYS A 132 22.87 -0.45 8.87
N VAL A 133 23.01 -1.42 9.77
CA VAL A 133 23.57 -1.24 11.13
C VAL A 133 25.03 -1.68 11.18
N LEU A 134 25.29 -2.90 10.71
CA LEU A 134 26.64 -3.45 10.63
C LEU A 134 26.77 -4.21 9.31
N SER A 135 27.62 -3.68 8.44
CA SER A 135 27.82 -4.23 7.09
C SER A 135 28.08 -5.73 7.10
N GLY A 136 27.32 -6.46 6.30
CA GLY A 136 27.42 -7.91 6.14
C GLY A 136 26.95 -8.74 7.33
N LYS A 137 26.46 -8.14 8.41
CA LYS A 137 26.00 -8.85 9.61
C LYS A 137 24.61 -8.52 10.05
N VAL A 138 24.29 -7.22 10.20
CA VAL A 138 23.02 -6.77 10.76
C VAL A 138 22.48 -5.57 9.99
N ALA A 139 21.26 -5.66 9.55
CA ALA A 139 20.52 -4.58 8.93
C ALA A 139 19.05 -4.56 9.40
N TRP A 140 18.37 -3.47 9.20
CA TRP A 140 16.94 -3.40 9.41
C TRP A 140 16.17 -4.01 8.24
N CYS A 141 15.21 -4.86 8.56
CA CYS A 141 14.16 -5.31 7.65
C CYS A 141 12.89 -4.53 8.00
N VAL A 142 12.48 -3.66 7.10
CA VAL A 142 11.22 -2.89 7.20
C VAL A 142 10.14 -3.63 6.46
N ASP A 143 9.09 -4.01 7.15
CA ASP A 143 7.93 -4.71 6.63
C ASP A 143 6.73 -3.76 6.61
N VAL A 144 6.17 -3.57 5.42
CA VAL A 144 5.00 -2.73 5.15
C VAL A 144 3.85 -3.63 4.78
N SER A 145 2.89 -3.77 5.68
CA SER A 145 1.68 -4.57 5.45
C SER A 145 0.50 -3.65 5.14
N VAL A 146 -0.13 -3.86 4.00
CA VAL A 146 -1.28 -3.08 3.53
C VAL A 146 -2.51 -3.95 3.45
N HIS A 147 -3.61 -3.47 4.00
CA HIS A 147 -4.90 -4.14 3.97
C HIS A 147 -5.94 -3.23 3.32
N ILE A 148 -6.62 -3.73 2.30
CA ILE A 148 -7.76 -3.04 1.70
C ILE A 148 -9.03 -3.53 2.39
N LEU A 149 -9.75 -2.60 3.03
CA LEU A 149 -10.99 -2.90 3.76
C LEU A 149 -12.23 -2.69 2.91
N ALA A 150 -12.20 -1.69 2.03
CA ALA A 150 -13.27 -1.41 1.09
C ALA A 150 -12.66 -0.92 -0.23
N ASP A 151 -13.09 -1.49 -1.33
CA ASP A 151 -12.70 -1.06 -2.67
C ASP A 151 -13.90 -0.58 -3.47
N GLN A 152 -13.97 0.74 -3.64
CA GLN A 152 -14.92 1.43 -4.51
C GLN A 152 -14.18 2.16 -5.65
N GLY A 153 -13.06 1.56 -6.07
CA GLY A 153 -12.15 2.06 -7.09
C GLY A 153 -11.00 2.90 -6.54
N ALA A 154 -9.88 2.92 -7.24
CA ALA A 154 -8.62 3.55 -6.86
C ALA A 154 -7.97 2.94 -5.59
N ALA A 155 -8.15 1.63 -5.36
CA ALA A 155 -7.54 0.92 -4.23
C ALA A 155 -6.02 1.06 -4.22
N MET A 156 -5.37 1.02 -5.38
CA MET A 156 -3.91 1.19 -5.50
C MET A 156 -3.47 2.59 -5.07
N ASP A 157 -4.22 3.63 -5.41
CA ASP A 157 -3.91 5.01 -5.03
C ASP A 157 -3.96 5.16 -3.50
N ALA A 158 -5.02 4.58 -2.88
CA ALA A 158 -5.19 4.56 -1.43
C ALA A 158 -4.09 3.74 -0.74
N ALA A 159 -3.72 2.57 -1.29
CA ALA A 159 -2.68 1.69 -0.77
C ALA A 159 -1.29 2.34 -0.77
N VAL A 160 -0.89 2.97 -1.90
CA VAL A 160 0.40 3.67 -2.01
C VAL A 160 0.44 4.85 -1.04
N LEU A 161 -0.64 5.63 -0.96
CA LEU A 161 -0.72 6.77 -0.04
C LEU A 161 -0.64 6.32 1.42
N ALA A 162 -1.38 5.28 1.80
CA ALA A 162 -1.35 4.72 3.15
C ALA A 162 0.05 4.21 3.51
N SER A 163 0.71 3.46 2.60
CA SER A 163 2.07 2.95 2.79
C SER A 163 3.07 4.08 3.04
N MET A 164 3.03 5.12 2.23
CA MET A 164 3.96 6.25 2.35
C MET A 164 3.74 7.07 3.61
N LEU A 165 2.49 7.28 4.01
CA LEU A 165 2.16 7.98 5.26
C LEU A 165 2.57 7.16 6.48
N ALA A 166 2.34 5.85 6.47
CA ALA A 166 2.77 4.95 7.53
C ALA A 166 4.30 4.92 7.68
N LEU A 167 5.04 4.83 6.57
CA LEU A 167 6.52 4.90 6.55
C LEU A 167 7.03 6.24 7.08
N ARG A 168 6.39 7.34 6.73
CA ARG A 168 6.78 8.67 7.20
C ARG A 168 6.53 8.88 8.70
N GLN A 169 5.46 8.28 9.21
CA GLN A 169 5.12 8.34 10.63
C GLN A 169 5.97 7.37 11.46
N TYR A 170 6.40 6.26 10.89
CA TYR A 170 7.12 5.22 11.60
C TYR A 170 8.43 5.72 12.19
N ARG A 171 8.75 5.22 13.39
CA ARG A 171 9.99 5.48 14.08
C ARG A 171 10.60 4.16 14.52
N ARG A 172 11.84 3.90 14.11
CA ARG A 172 12.59 2.71 14.51
C ARG A 172 13.30 2.94 15.86
N PRO A 173 13.49 1.89 16.67
CA PRO A 173 14.34 1.97 17.85
C PRO A 173 15.76 2.39 17.48
N GLU A 174 16.41 3.14 18.37
CA GLU A 174 17.82 3.47 18.22
C GLU A 174 18.68 2.25 18.55
N VAL A 175 19.77 2.09 17.81
CA VAL A 175 20.70 0.95 17.94
C VAL A 175 22.10 1.47 18.12
N THR A 176 22.82 0.90 19.11
CA THR A 176 24.24 1.15 19.33
C THR A 176 25.06 -0.09 18.94
N VAL A 177 26.22 0.13 18.36
CA VAL A 177 27.15 -0.94 18.01
C VAL A 177 28.41 -0.76 18.85
N GLU A 178 28.66 -1.68 19.79
CA GLU A 178 29.86 -1.69 20.61
C GLU A 178 30.59 -3.04 20.45
N ASN A 179 31.86 -2.99 20.07
CA ASN A 179 32.70 -4.18 19.89
C ASN A 179 32.09 -5.25 18.94
N GLY A 180 31.28 -4.81 17.96
CA GLY A 180 30.59 -5.72 17.04
C GLY A 180 29.31 -6.37 17.58
N GLN A 181 28.90 -6.02 18.79
CA GLN A 181 27.59 -6.36 19.35
C GLN A 181 26.60 -5.24 19.11
N VAL A 182 25.41 -5.61 18.72
CA VAL A 182 24.31 -4.70 18.41
C VAL A 182 23.34 -4.68 19.59
N THR A 183 23.13 -3.52 20.19
CA THR A 183 22.19 -3.32 21.29
C THR A 183 21.06 -2.44 20.81
N VAL A 184 19.81 -2.92 20.93
CA VAL A 184 18.59 -2.17 20.61
C VAL A 184 18.09 -1.48 21.88
N HIS A 185 17.92 -0.17 21.84
CA HIS A 185 17.42 0.59 22.98
C HIS A 185 15.90 0.64 23.00
N SER A 186 15.32 0.57 24.19
CA SER A 186 13.89 0.79 24.39
C SER A 186 13.49 2.22 24.00
N PRO A 187 12.27 2.45 23.50
CA PRO A 187 11.73 3.79 23.26
C PRO A 187 11.74 4.70 24.49
N ASP A 188 11.72 4.10 25.69
CA ASP A 188 11.76 4.82 26.98
C ASP A 188 13.19 5.29 27.34
N GLU A 189 14.21 4.60 26.83
CA GLU A 189 15.61 4.94 27.08
C GLU A 189 16.13 5.97 26.08
N ARG A 190 15.77 5.80 24.80
CA ARG A 190 16.23 6.68 23.72
C ARG A 190 15.11 7.00 22.73
N VAL A 191 15.15 8.21 22.21
CA VAL A 191 14.15 8.70 21.26
C VAL A 191 14.23 7.89 19.94
N PRO A 192 13.12 7.29 19.50
CA PRO A 192 13.10 6.53 18.27
C PRO A 192 13.42 7.38 17.02
N VAL A 193 14.16 6.81 16.08
CA VAL A 193 14.70 7.49 14.91
C VAL A 193 13.74 7.36 13.73
N PRO A 194 13.43 8.45 12.98
CA PRO A 194 12.62 8.37 11.78
C PRO A 194 13.33 7.58 10.68
N LEU A 195 12.54 7.02 9.75
CA LEU A 195 13.08 6.46 8.52
C LEU A 195 13.54 7.59 7.59
N ALA A 196 14.67 7.40 6.93
CA ALA A 196 15.14 8.27 5.86
C ALA A 196 14.36 7.95 4.58
N LEU A 197 13.64 8.95 4.06
CA LEU A 197 12.87 8.84 2.81
C LEU A 197 13.43 9.83 1.81
N HIS A 198 13.74 9.37 0.60
CA HIS A 198 14.23 10.22 -0.48
C HIS A 198 13.10 11.03 -1.13
N HIS A 199 11.96 10.40 -1.35
CA HIS A 199 10.79 11.01 -1.98
C HIS A 199 9.50 10.28 -1.59
N VAL A 200 8.37 10.82 -1.99
CA VAL A 200 7.05 10.26 -1.75
C VAL A 200 6.40 9.94 -3.09
N PRO A 201 6.40 8.67 -3.54
CA PRO A 201 5.68 8.26 -4.73
C PRO A 201 4.18 8.41 -4.54
N LEU A 202 3.50 8.80 -5.60
CA LEU A 202 2.04 8.87 -5.67
C LEU A 202 1.55 8.01 -6.82
N CYS A 203 0.48 7.29 -6.60
CA CYS A 203 -0.24 6.57 -7.62
C CYS A 203 -1.49 7.34 -8.02
N VAL A 204 -1.81 7.36 -9.30
CA VAL A 204 -3.02 7.98 -9.83
C VAL A 204 -3.66 7.03 -10.83
N SER A 205 -4.87 6.58 -10.53
CA SER A 205 -5.62 5.68 -11.40
C SER A 205 -6.51 6.47 -12.36
N TYR A 206 -6.45 6.11 -13.63
CA TYR A 206 -7.30 6.67 -14.68
C TYR A 206 -8.22 5.58 -15.24
N CYS A 207 -9.48 5.90 -15.41
CA CYS A 207 -10.42 5.05 -16.12
C CYS A 207 -10.51 5.48 -17.58
N LEU A 208 -10.26 4.55 -18.49
CA LEU A 208 -10.46 4.75 -19.91
C LEU A 208 -11.87 4.29 -20.28
N LEU A 209 -12.73 5.24 -20.61
CA LEU A 209 -14.08 4.97 -21.08
C LEU A 209 -14.06 4.93 -22.60
N TYR A 210 -14.04 3.73 -23.16
CA TYR A 210 -14.08 3.58 -24.61
C TYR A 210 -15.47 3.82 -25.15
N THR A 211 -15.50 4.68 -26.14
CA THR A 211 -16.58 4.72 -27.11
C THR A 211 -16.07 4.01 -28.34
N SER A 212 -16.45 2.77 -28.51
CA SER A 212 -16.34 2.10 -29.82
C SER A 212 -17.34 2.68 -30.77
#